data_cdc1873e68856c995812659afdbb53d6
#
_entry.id   cdc1873e68856c995812659afdbb53d6
#
_cell.length_a   1.000
_cell.length_b   1.000
_cell.length_c   1.000
_cell.angle_alpha   90.00
_cell.angle_beta   90.00
_cell.angle_gamma   90.00
#
_symmetry.space_group_name_H-M   'P 1'
#
loop_
_entity.id
_entity.type
_entity.pdbx_description
1 polymer ?
#
loop_
_entity_poly.entity_id
_entity_poly.type
_entity_poly.pdbx_seq_one_letter_code
_entity_poly.pdbx_strand_id
1 'polypeptide(L)'
;MFVAGASGAVGRVMCQLLLADGWRVVGTTRFPGKAADLEAIGVRPIVVDVFDRDALIRAVVEAAPEVVVHQLTDLPKELDAERLAAARPNNARIREVGTENLVAATISAGAKRLVAQSIAFAYASGPRPYLEDAPLDPSWSSVARLEELVLGGPFEGIVLRYGRLYGPRTWYNQPNREASVHVDAAADAARRAVTRGAPGIYNVAEDDGTVNSSKAERAFGWRPDFRIGRAPAR
;
A
#
# COMPACT_ATOMS: atom_id res chain seq x y z
N MET A 1 11.37 9.84 -3.01
CA MET A 1 10.13 9.11 -2.70
C MET A 1 9.44 9.69 -1.49
N PHE A 2 8.10 9.74 -1.50
CA PHE A 2 7.29 10.06 -0.33
C PHE A 2 6.39 8.87 0.01
N VAL A 3 6.50 8.34 1.24
CA VAL A 3 5.75 7.14 1.66
C VAL A 3 4.81 7.52 2.80
N ALA A 4 3.51 7.65 2.49
CA ALA A 4 2.47 7.81 3.48
C ALA A 4 2.18 6.46 4.14
N GLY A 5 2.32 6.39 5.48
CA GLY A 5 2.21 5.13 6.23
C GLY A 5 3.52 4.34 6.35
N ALA A 6 4.66 5.01 6.28
CA ALA A 6 6.01 4.41 6.37
C ALA A 6 6.23 3.57 7.63
N SER A 7 5.56 3.87 8.74
CA SER A 7 5.72 3.14 10.01
C SER A 7 4.85 1.86 10.12
N GLY A 8 4.01 1.58 9.11
CA GLY A 8 3.18 0.36 9.04
C GLY A 8 3.98 -0.90 8.69
N ALA A 9 3.33 -2.07 8.72
CA ALA A 9 3.98 -3.36 8.44
C ALA A 9 4.60 -3.38 7.03
N VAL A 10 3.82 -3.09 5.99
CA VAL A 10 4.31 -3.04 4.60
C VAL A 10 5.21 -1.82 4.38
N GLY A 11 4.79 -0.63 4.87
CA GLY A 11 5.53 0.62 4.65
C GLY A 11 6.97 0.57 5.15
N ARG A 12 7.20 0.01 6.34
CA ARG A 12 8.56 -0.12 6.91
C ARG A 12 9.45 -1.03 6.06
N VAL A 13 8.96 -2.19 5.66
CA VAL A 13 9.69 -3.12 4.80
C VAL A 13 9.98 -2.47 3.44
N MET A 14 9.00 -1.83 2.84
CA MET A 14 9.16 -1.11 1.59
C MET A 14 10.22 0.00 1.69
N CYS A 15 10.20 0.80 2.77
CA CYS A 15 11.21 1.84 2.98
C CYS A 15 12.64 1.27 3.00
N GLN A 16 12.87 0.15 3.69
CA GLN A 16 14.18 -0.51 3.72
C GLN A 16 14.62 -0.98 2.32
N LEU A 17 13.70 -1.56 1.54
CA LEU A 17 13.97 -1.98 0.17
C LEU A 17 14.29 -0.78 -0.75
N LEU A 18 13.54 0.32 -0.63
CA LEU A 18 13.79 1.54 -1.40
C LEU A 18 15.14 2.19 -1.06
N LEU A 19 15.50 2.23 0.22
CA LEU A 19 16.82 2.73 0.65
C LEU A 19 17.95 1.86 0.10
N ALA A 20 17.77 0.54 0.10
CA ALA A 20 18.74 -0.40 -0.50
C ALA A 20 18.89 -0.21 -2.03
N ASP A 21 17.82 0.22 -2.72
CA ASP A 21 17.84 0.60 -4.13
C ASP A 21 18.45 2.01 -4.37
N GLY A 22 18.90 2.72 -3.32
CA GLY A 22 19.50 4.05 -3.41
C GLY A 22 18.51 5.23 -3.42
N TRP A 23 17.23 5.01 -3.14
CA TRP A 23 16.25 6.08 -3.05
C TRP A 23 16.39 6.90 -1.77
N ARG A 24 16.21 8.22 -1.88
CA ARG A 24 15.94 9.05 -0.70
C ARG A 24 14.46 8.92 -0.35
N VAL A 25 14.19 8.50 0.88
CA VAL A 25 12.82 8.22 1.35
C VAL A 25 12.42 9.22 2.43
N VAL A 26 11.33 9.92 2.19
CA VAL A 26 10.59 10.71 3.20
C VAL A 26 9.38 9.88 3.60
N GLY A 27 9.22 9.59 4.88
CA GLY A 27 8.16 8.71 5.36
C GLY A 27 7.25 9.38 6.40
N THR A 28 5.93 9.20 6.28
CA THR A 28 5.03 9.78 7.27
C THR A 28 4.62 8.81 8.35
N THR A 29 4.37 9.37 9.52
CA THR A 29 3.66 8.76 10.63
C THR A 29 2.77 9.81 11.32
N ARG A 30 1.60 9.42 11.84
CA ARG A 30 0.81 10.31 12.70
C ARG A 30 1.27 10.26 14.17
N PHE A 31 2.16 9.34 14.52
CA PHE A 31 2.63 9.12 15.89
C PHE A 31 4.05 9.63 16.05
N PRO A 32 4.28 10.73 16.82
CA PRO A 32 5.64 11.27 17.04
C PRO A 32 6.63 10.23 17.56
N GLY A 33 6.21 9.34 18.45
CA GLY A 33 7.07 8.28 19.00
C GLY A 33 7.57 7.25 17.97
N LYS A 34 7.01 7.21 16.75
CA LYS A 34 7.50 6.35 15.67
C LYS A 34 8.46 7.05 14.72
N ALA A 35 8.70 8.34 14.88
CA ALA A 35 9.62 9.10 14.04
C ALA A 35 11.05 8.59 14.20
N ALA A 36 11.51 8.41 15.42
CA ALA A 36 12.84 7.86 15.73
C ALA A 36 13.06 6.45 15.12
N ASP A 37 12.01 5.60 15.09
CA ASP A 37 12.08 4.28 14.46
C ASP A 37 12.28 4.37 12.94
N LEU A 38 11.78 5.41 12.29
CA LEU A 38 11.96 5.67 10.87
C LEU A 38 13.36 6.22 10.60
N GLU A 39 13.83 7.16 11.43
CA GLU A 39 15.21 7.69 11.34
C GLU A 39 16.25 6.58 11.51
N ALA A 40 16.05 5.67 12.46
CA ALA A 40 16.95 4.56 12.72
C ALA A 40 17.15 3.62 11.52
N ILE A 41 16.23 3.62 10.54
CA ILE A 41 16.37 2.87 9.30
C ILE A 41 16.75 3.74 8.09
N GLY A 42 17.08 5.02 8.29
CA GLY A 42 17.53 5.94 7.25
C GLY A 42 16.40 6.68 6.51
N VAL A 43 15.17 6.62 6.98
CA VAL A 43 14.02 7.37 6.43
C VAL A 43 13.96 8.75 7.08
N ARG A 44 13.79 9.82 6.31
CA ARG A 44 13.46 11.15 6.84
C ARG A 44 11.99 11.17 7.30
N PRO A 45 11.69 11.21 8.60
CA PRO A 45 10.31 11.15 9.06
C PRO A 45 9.63 12.51 8.97
N ILE A 46 8.33 12.50 8.70
CA ILE A 46 7.43 13.64 8.89
C ILE A 46 6.25 13.18 9.73
N VAL A 47 6.00 13.91 10.82
CA VAL A 47 4.80 13.68 11.64
C VAL A 47 3.67 14.52 11.07
N VAL A 48 2.70 13.86 10.43
CA VAL A 48 1.54 14.50 9.82
C VAL A 48 0.33 13.57 9.84
N ASP A 49 -0.84 14.14 10.08
CA ASP A 49 -2.12 13.43 9.91
C ASP A 49 -2.59 13.60 8.46
N VAL A 50 -2.95 12.49 7.81
CA VAL A 50 -3.49 12.50 6.44
C VAL A 50 -4.81 13.30 6.32
N PHE A 51 -5.50 13.49 7.43
CA PHE A 51 -6.73 14.29 7.50
C PHE A 51 -6.48 15.80 7.61
N ASP A 52 -5.27 16.24 7.95
CA ASP A 52 -4.84 17.64 7.83
C ASP A 52 -4.33 17.87 6.40
N ARG A 53 -5.26 18.26 5.51
CA ARG A 53 -5.00 18.46 4.09
C ARG A 53 -3.86 19.42 3.82
N ASP A 54 -3.88 20.57 4.51
CA ASP A 54 -2.91 21.63 4.25
C ASP A 54 -1.51 21.26 4.76
N ALA A 55 -1.42 20.67 5.93
CA ALA A 55 -0.16 20.15 6.45
C ALA A 55 0.41 19.03 5.56
N LEU A 56 -0.44 18.13 5.06
CA LEU A 56 -0.01 17.07 4.14
C LEU A 56 0.50 17.63 2.81
N ILE A 57 -0.22 18.60 2.20
CA ILE A 57 0.22 19.25 0.96
C ILE A 57 1.59 19.92 1.16
N ARG A 58 1.76 20.71 2.23
CA ARG A 58 3.06 21.33 2.54
C ARG A 58 4.17 20.30 2.67
N ALA A 59 3.92 19.20 3.39
CA ALA A 59 4.90 18.13 3.60
C ALA A 59 5.32 17.44 2.30
N VAL A 60 4.37 17.15 1.40
CA VAL A 60 4.66 16.50 0.11
C VAL A 60 5.37 17.47 -0.83
N VAL A 61 4.92 18.73 -0.91
CA VAL A 61 5.56 19.76 -1.74
C VAL A 61 7.01 20.00 -1.29
N GLU A 62 7.26 20.14 0.02
CA GLU A 62 8.61 20.31 0.57
C GLU A 62 9.51 19.09 0.28
N ALA A 63 8.96 17.89 0.31
CA ALA A 63 9.70 16.68 -0.02
C ALA A 63 10.04 16.55 -1.51
N ALA A 64 9.32 17.26 -2.39
CA ALA A 64 9.47 17.28 -3.85
C ALA A 64 9.69 15.88 -4.45
N PRO A 65 8.79 14.91 -4.22
CA PRO A 65 9.00 13.53 -4.65
C PRO A 65 8.66 13.34 -6.12
N GLU A 66 9.38 12.45 -6.80
CA GLU A 66 8.97 11.96 -8.12
C GLU A 66 7.79 10.98 -8.00
N VAL A 67 7.75 10.20 -6.92
CA VAL A 67 6.72 9.19 -6.66
C VAL A 67 6.21 9.30 -5.25
N VAL A 68 4.89 9.25 -5.11
CA VAL A 68 4.17 9.15 -3.83
C VAL A 68 3.64 7.73 -3.66
N VAL A 69 3.72 7.20 -2.45
CA VAL A 69 3.21 5.86 -2.11
C VAL A 69 2.23 5.96 -0.95
N HIS A 70 1.07 5.35 -1.11
CA HIS A 70 0.00 5.28 -0.13
C HIS A 70 -0.06 3.90 0.52
N GLN A 71 0.40 3.79 1.76
CA GLN A 71 0.35 2.57 2.59
C GLN A 71 -0.41 2.80 3.91
N LEU A 72 -1.35 3.77 3.90
CA LEU A 72 -2.08 4.14 5.11
C LEU A 72 -3.20 3.15 5.42
N THR A 73 -3.23 2.73 6.67
CA THR A 73 -4.34 2.00 7.30
C THR A 73 -4.44 2.38 8.77
N ASP A 74 -5.57 2.12 9.37
CA ASP A 74 -5.78 2.23 10.81
C ASP A 74 -6.28 0.90 11.37
N LEU A 75 -5.43 -0.12 11.24
CA LEU A 75 -5.70 -1.44 11.76
C LEU A 75 -5.17 -1.57 13.19
N PRO A 76 -5.89 -2.26 14.11
CA PRO A 76 -5.43 -2.48 15.47
C PRO A 76 -4.14 -3.33 15.45
N LYS A 77 -3.30 -3.17 16.50
CA LYS A 77 -2.07 -3.96 16.64
C LYS A 77 -2.34 -5.44 16.87
N GLU A 78 -3.41 -5.74 17.59
CA GLU A 78 -3.84 -7.10 17.93
C GLU A 78 -5.11 -7.44 17.16
N LEU A 79 -5.24 -8.70 16.75
CA LEU A 79 -6.41 -9.20 16.08
C LEU A 79 -7.52 -9.43 17.12
N ASP A 80 -8.44 -8.49 17.16
CA ASP A 80 -9.63 -8.53 17.99
C ASP A 80 -10.84 -8.13 17.14
N ALA A 81 -11.92 -8.91 17.19
CA ALA A 81 -13.07 -8.69 16.32
C ALA A 81 -13.79 -7.36 16.61
N GLU A 82 -13.87 -6.96 17.88
CA GLU A 82 -14.49 -5.71 18.29
C GLU A 82 -13.65 -4.51 17.84
N ARG A 83 -12.34 -4.55 18.08
CA ARG A 83 -11.38 -3.53 17.62
C ARG A 83 -11.34 -3.40 16.11
N LEU A 84 -11.44 -4.53 15.38
CA LEU A 84 -11.54 -4.52 13.92
C LEU A 84 -12.83 -3.86 13.45
N ALA A 85 -13.96 -4.18 14.09
CA ALA A 85 -15.23 -3.55 13.77
C ALA A 85 -15.19 -2.03 14.06
N ALA A 86 -14.61 -1.64 15.19
CA ALA A 86 -14.41 -0.22 15.55
C ALA A 86 -13.46 0.53 14.60
N ALA A 87 -12.46 -0.15 14.01
CA ALA A 87 -11.52 0.44 13.06
C ALA A 87 -12.08 0.61 11.64
N ARG A 88 -13.16 -0.09 11.27
CA ARG A 88 -13.74 -0.04 9.92
C ARG A 88 -14.10 1.37 9.45
N PRO A 89 -14.83 2.21 10.23
CA PRO A 89 -15.18 3.56 9.79
C PRO A 89 -13.95 4.42 9.51
N ASN A 90 -12.93 4.33 10.35
CA ASN A 90 -11.70 5.10 10.17
C ASN A 90 -10.90 4.62 8.95
N ASN A 91 -10.85 3.31 8.69
CA ASN A 91 -10.25 2.79 7.46
C ASN A 91 -11.03 3.22 6.20
N ALA A 92 -12.36 3.27 6.25
CA ALA A 92 -13.16 3.82 5.16
C ALA A 92 -12.82 5.30 4.94
N ARG A 93 -12.77 6.10 6.01
CA ARG A 93 -12.38 7.52 5.94
C ARG A 93 -10.97 7.72 5.39
N ILE A 94 -9.99 6.85 5.74
CA ILE A 94 -8.65 6.90 5.15
C ILE A 94 -8.71 6.66 3.65
N ARG A 95 -9.47 5.67 3.20
CA ARG A 95 -9.62 5.35 1.77
C ARG A 95 -10.29 6.46 0.98
N GLU A 96 -11.25 7.15 1.55
CA GLU A 96 -11.99 8.24 0.91
C GLU A 96 -11.24 9.56 1.08
N VAL A 97 -11.31 10.16 2.28
CA VAL A 97 -10.77 11.49 2.57
C VAL A 97 -9.23 11.49 2.59
N GLY A 98 -8.61 10.49 3.20
CA GLY A 98 -7.15 10.39 3.26
C GLY A 98 -6.53 10.25 1.88
N THR A 99 -7.14 9.45 1.00
CA THR A 99 -6.68 9.31 -0.38
C THR A 99 -6.91 10.58 -1.19
N GLU A 100 -8.06 11.25 -1.03
CA GLU A 100 -8.34 12.52 -1.70
C GLU A 100 -7.29 13.59 -1.33
N ASN A 101 -6.96 13.70 -0.05
CA ASN A 101 -5.93 14.63 0.42
C ASN A 101 -4.55 14.28 -0.13
N LEU A 102 -4.20 12.97 -0.19
CA LEU A 102 -2.91 12.54 -0.72
C LEU A 102 -2.82 12.73 -2.24
N VAL A 103 -3.90 12.54 -2.99
CA VAL A 103 -4.02 12.86 -4.42
C VAL A 103 -3.79 14.35 -4.65
N ALA A 104 -4.46 15.22 -3.87
CA ALA A 104 -4.25 16.66 -3.96
C ALA A 104 -2.79 17.06 -3.66
N ALA A 105 -2.17 16.46 -2.66
CA ALA A 105 -0.77 16.69 -2.32
C ALA A 105 0.18 16.20 -3.42
N THR A 106 -0.12 15.05 -4.04
CA THR A 106 0.62 14.49 -5.18
C THR A 106 0.60 15.45 -6.38
N ILE A 107 -0.58 15.99 -6.70
CA ILE A 107 -0.77 16.97 -7.78
C ILE A 107 -0.01 18.26 -7.47
N SER A 108 -0.18 18.81 -6.25
CA SER A 108 0.47 20.05 -5.84
C SER A 108 2.00 19.97 -5.86
N ALA A 109 2.56 18.79 -5.60
CA ALA A 109 4.00 18.55 -5.66
C ALA A 109 4.53 18.24 -7.08
N GLY A 110 3.66 18.09 -8.07
CA GLY A 110 4.04 17.71 -9.43
C GLY A 110 4.63 16.30 -9.52
N ALA A 111 4.31 15.42 -8.59
CA ALA A 111 4.78 14.04 -8.63
C ALA A 111 4.17 13.27 -9.81
N LYS A 112 4.99 12.44 -10.45
CA LYS A 112 4.64 11.78 -11.72
C LYS A 112 3.85 10.47 -11.52
N ARG A 113 3.97 9.85 -10.35
CA ARG A 113 3.34 8.55 -10.07
C ARG A 113 2.80 8.48 -8.64
N LEU A 114 1.65 7.84 -8.49
CA LEU A 114 1.06 7.47 -7.20
C LEU A 114 0.81 5.95 -7.17
N VAL A 115 1.44 5.26 -6.22
CA VAL A 115 1.24 3.83 -5.97
C VAL A 115 0.44 3.67 -4.69
N ALA A 116 -0.74 3.07 -4.77
CA ALA A 116 -1.62 2.91 -3.61
C ALA A 116 -1.93 1.44 -3.31
N GLN A 117 -1.96 1.11 -2.01
CA GLN A 117 -2.48 -0.16 -1.56
C GLN A 117 -4.00 -0.20 -1.64
N SER A 118 -4.53 -1.32 -2.06
CA SER A 118 -5.93 -1.74 -1.98
C SER A 118 -5.99 -3.18 -1.46
N ILE A 119 -7.12 -3.88 -1.60
CA ILE A 119 -7.31 -5.22 -1.06
C ILE A 119 -7.89 -6.19 -2.10
N ALA A 120 -7.30 -7.39 -2.21
CA ALA A 120 -7.71 -8.44 -3.15
C ALA A 120 -8.87 -9.33 -2.64
N PHE A 121 -9.38 -9.06 -1.47
CA PHE A 121 -10.51 -9.81 -0.87
C PHE A 121 -11.81 -8.98 -0.82
N ALA A 122 -11.89 -7.95 -1.65
CA ALA A 122 -13.07 -7.09 -1.80
C ALA A 122 -13.94 -7.45 -3.02
N TYR A 123 -13.62 -8.51 -3.75
CA TYR A 123 -14.40 -8.95 -4.90
C TYR A 123 -15.79 -9.43 -4.50
N ALA A 124 -16.77 -9.15 -5.34
CA ALA A 124 -18.08 -9.78 -5.27
C ALA A 124 -17.97 -11.28 -5.56
N SER A 125 -18.91 -12.07 -5.04
CA SER A 125 -18.95 -13.50 -5.32
C SER A 125 -19.08 -13.77 -6.82
N GLY A 126 -18.22 -14.64 -7.35
CA GLY A 126 -18.15 -14.96 -8.77
C GLY A 126 -17.16 -16.07 -9.09
N PRO A 127 -16.95 -16.33 -10.39
CA PRO A 127 -15.97 -17.33 -10.84
C PRO A 127 -14.56 -16.99 -10.39
N ARG A 128 -13.80 -17.98 -9.96
CA ARG A 128 -12.39 -17.87 -9.56
C ARG A 128 -11.46 -18.46 -10.64
N PRO A 129 -10.20 -18.04 -10.70
CA PRO A 129 -9.58 -16.97 -9.90
C PRO A 129 -10.04 -15.57 -10.34
N TYR A 130 -10.20 -14.66 -9.38
CA TYR A 130 -10.56 -13.27 -9.68
C TYR A 130 -9.45 -12.54 -10.43
N LEU A 131 -9.80 -11.90 -11.54
CA LEU A 131 -8.94 -10.96 -12.27
C LEU A 131 -9.23 -9.52 -11.79
N GLU A 132 -8.39 -8.57 -12.22
CA GLU A 132 -8.50 -7.18 -11.78
C GLU A 132 -9.77 -6.45 -12.26
N ASP A 133 -10.40 -6.93 -13.32
CA ASP A 133 -11.67 -6.45 -13.89
C ASP A 133 -12.92 -7.05 -13.23
N ALA A 134 -12.74 -8.06 -12.37
CA ALA A 134 -13.85 -8.62 -11.61
C ALA A 134 -14.47 -7.56 -10.68
N PRO A 135 -15.82 -7.51 -10.57
CA PRO A 135 -16.50 -6.48 -9.78
C PRO A 135 -16.15 -6.58 -8.30
N LEU A 136 -16.07 -5.43 -7.64
CA LEU A 136 -15.99 -5.36 -6.18
C LEU A 136 -17.39 -5.54 -5.56
N ASP A 137 -17.43 -6.16 -4.39
CA ASP A 137 -18.65 -6.23 -3.58
C ASP A 137 -19.04 -4.80 -3.14
N PRO A 138 -20.31 -4.39 -3.32
CA PRO A 138 -20.79 -3.05 -3.00
C PRO A 138 -20.54 -2.61 -1.55
N SER A 139 -20.41 -3.55 -0.61
CA SER A 139 -20.05 -3.25 0.79
C SER A 139 -18.64 -2.66 0.94
N TRP A 140 -17.81 -2.72 -0.09
CA TRP A 140 -16.47 -2.14 -0.14
C TRP A 140 -16.42 -0.82 -0.95
N SER A 141 -17.46 0.00 -0.90
CA SER A 141 -17.54 1.28 -1.62
C SER A 141 -16.33 2.20 -1.38
N SER A 142 -15.79 2.24 -0.15
CA SER A 142 -14.59 3.02 0.16
C SER A 142 -13.33 2.50 -0.55
N VAL A 143 -13.25 1.19 -0.84
CA VAL A 143 -12.17 0.60 -1.65
C VAL A 143 -12.30 1.06 -3.09
N ALA A 144 -13.50 0.95 -3.67
CA ALA A 144 -13.77 1.44 -5.03
C ALA A 144 -13.44 2.94 -5.17
N ARG A 145 -13.80 3.76 -4.16
CA ARG A 145 -13.50 5.19 -4.15
C ARG A 145 -12.01 5.50 -4.12
N LEU A 146 -11.22 4.76 -3.31
CA LEU A 146 -9.77 4.89 -3.31
C LEU A 146 -9.19 4.59 -4.72
N GLU A 147 -9.61 3.49 -5.34
CA GLU A 147 -9.12 3.07 -6.65
C GLU A 147 -9.48 4.10 -7.73
N GLU A 148 -10.72 4.61 -7.72
CA GLU A 148 -11.17 5.69 -8.61
C GLU A 148 -10.30 6.95 -8.47
N LEU A 149 -10.06 7.42 -7.24
CA LEU A 149 -9.24 8.61 -6.98
C LEU A 149 -7.80 8.47 -7.48
N VAL A 150 -7.21 7.29 -7.30
CA VAL A 150 -5.83 7.01 -7.71
C VAL A 150 -5.72 6.92 -9.24
N LEU A 151 -6.68 6.26 -9.88
CA LEU A 151 -6.65 6.06 -11.34
C LEU A 151 -7.10 7.30 -12.12
N GLY A 152 -7.90 8.17 -11.51
CA GLY A 152 -8.42 9.40 -12.14
C GLY A 152 -7.50 10.61 -12.03
N GLY A 153 -6.35 10.52 -11.35
CA GLY A 153 -5.42 11.64 -11.19
C GLY A 153 -4.60 11.93 -12.45
N PRO A 154 -4.03 13.14 -12.58
CA PRO A 154 -3.17 13.54 -13.71
C PRO A 154 -1.71 13.04 -13.56
N PHE A 155 -1.54 11.85 -13.07
CA PHE A 155 -0.28 11.14 -12.84
C PHE A 155 -0.46 9.64 -13.18
N GLU A 156 0.61 8.89 -13.17
CA GLU A 156 0.55 7.44 -13.34
C GLU A 156 0.01 6.77 -12.07
N GLY A 157 -1.29 6.49 -12.03
CA GLY A 157 -1.94 5.83 -10.92
C GLY A 157 -1.77 4.31 -10.96
N ILE A 158 -1.19 3.72 -9.92
CA ILE A 158 -1.08 2.27 -9.76
C ILE A 158 -1.76 1.85 -8.46
N VAL A 159 -2.66 0.89 -8.56
CA VAL A 159 -3.37 0.28 -7.43
C VAL A 159 -2.89 -1.15 -7.24
N LEU A 160 -2.42 -1.47 -6.04
CA LEU A 160 -2.00 -2.82 -5.64
C LEU A 160 -3.05 -3.41 -4.70
N ARG A 161 -3.86 -4.34 -5.21
CA ARG A 161 -4.80 -5.11 -4.38
C ARG A 161 -4.04 -6.21 -3.65
N TYR A 162 -3.63 -5.93 -2.43
CA TYR A 162 -2.95 -6.91 -1.59
C TYR A 162 -3.90 -7.99 -1.10
N GLY A 163 -3.42 -9.20 -1.09
CA GLY A 163 -4.02 -10.28 -0.35
C GLY A 163 -3.98 -10.04 1.17
N ARG A 164 -4.47 -11.01 1.95
CA ARG A 164 -4.43 -10.95 3.42
C ARG A 164 -2.99 -11.08 3.89
N LEU A 165 -2.51 -10.02 4.53
CA LEU A 165 -1.12 -9.94 4.96
C LEU A 165 -0.82 -10.94 6.07
N TYR A 166 0.33 -11.63 5.94
CA TYR A 166 0.94 -12.42 6.99
C TYR A 166 2.45 -12.19 7.05
N GLY A 167 3.09 -12.68 8.10
CA GLY A 167 4.52 -12.49 8.35
C GLY A 167 4.81 -11.44 9.43
N PRO A 168 6.05 -11.00 9.58
CA PRO A 168 6.46 -10.12 10.67
C PRO A 168 5.65 -8.83 10.76
N ARG A 169 5.23 -8.45 11.97
CA ARG A 169 4.46 -7.23 12.28
C ARG A 169 3.03 -7.23 11.72
N THR A 170 2.53 -8.36 11.26
CA THR A 170 1.12 -8.60 10.93
C THR A 170 0.45 -9.44 12.01
N TRP A 171 -0.83 -9.76 11.85
CA TRP A 171 -1.54 -10.57 12.84
C TRP A 171 -1.22 -12.06 12.80
N TYR A 172 -0.69 -12.56 11.67
CA TYR A 172 -0.46 -13.98 11.43
C TYR A 172 0.95 -14.22 10.93
N ASN A 173 1.62 -15.23 11.47
CA ASN A 173 2.95 -15.63 11.01
C ASN A 173 2.91 -16.52 9.76
N GLN A 174 1.75 -17.11 9.46
CA GLN A 174 1.52 -18.03 8.33
C GLN A 174 0.22 -17.65 7.63
N PRO A 175 0.03 -18.04 6.34
CA PRO A 175 -1.24 -17.90 5.66
C PRO A 175 -2.35 -18.58 6.47
N ASN A 176 -3.46 -17.90 6.71
CA ASN A 176 -4.56 -18.43 7.49
C ASN A 176 -5.92 -18.34 6.78
N ARG A 177 -5.94 -17.75 5.61
CA ARG A 177 -7.12 -17.60 4.75
C ARG A 177 -6.70 -17.56 3.29
N GLU A 178 -7.69 -17.72 2.40
CA GLU A 178 -7.54 -17.54 0.96
C GLU A 178 -7.03 -16.13 0.59
N ALA A 179 -6.40 -16.03 -0.57
CA ALA A 179 -5.79 -14.81 -1.09
C ALA A 179 -4.84 -14.15 -0.07
N SER A 180 -3.91 -14.93 0.49
CA SER A 180 -2.87 -14.40 1.39
C SER A 180 -1.68 -13.84 0.61
N VAL A 181 -0.89 -12.96 1.24
CA VAL A 181 0.41 -12.51 0.75
C VAL A 181 1.35 -12.19 1.91
N HIS A 182 2.59 -12.63 1.80
CA HIS A 182 3.59 -12.28 2.81
C HIS A 182 3.94 -10.79 2.75
N VAL A 183 4.16 -10.19 3.93
CA VAL A 183 4.44 -8.74 4.03
C VAL A 183 5.65 -8.30 3.22
N ASP A 184 6.70 -9.12 3.12
CA ASP A 184 7.87 -8.83 2.30
C ASP A 184 7.52 -8.82 0.81
N ALA A 185 6.72 -9.79 0.34
CA ALA A 185 6.29 -9.85 -1.05
C ALA A 185 5.36 -8.68 -1.41
N ALA A 186 4.45 -8.28 -0.51
CA ALA A 186 3.62 -7.09 -0.69
C ALA A 186 4.47 -5.80 -0.79
N ALA A 187 5.49 -5.67 0.08
CA ALA A 187 6.42 -4.55 0.05
C ALA A 187 7.29 -4.52 -1.22
N ASP A 188 7.75 -5.69 -1.70
CA ASP A 188 8.50 -5.81 -2.96
C ASP A 188 7.64 -5.46 -4.19
N ALA A 189 6.36 -5.83 -4.19
CA ALA A 189 5.44 -5.41 -5.24
C ALA A 189 5.33 -3.87 -5.31
N ALA A 190 5.14 -3.22 -4.15
CA ALA A 190 5.10 -1.76 -4.09
C ALA A 190 6.42 -1.11 -4.51
N ARG A 191 7.57 -1.63 -4.03
CA ARG A 191 8.91 -1.18 -4.44
C ARG A 191 9.10 -1.24 -5.96
N ARG A 192 8.70 -2.34 -6.60
CA ARG A 192 8.81 -2.53 -8.04
C ARG A 192 7.87 -1.61 -8.80
N ALA A 193 6.65 -1.42 -8.30
CA ALA A 193 5.64 -0.57 -8.91
C ALA A 193 6.04 0.91 -8.96
N VAL A 194 7.02 1.38 -8.18
CA VAL A 194 7.48 2.77 -8.24
C VAL A 194 8.13 3.13 -9.57
N THR A 195 8.71 2.16 -10.28
CA THR A 195 9.38 2.38 -11.57
C THR A 195 8.84 1.51 -12.70
N ARG A 196 7.96 0.55 -12.41
CA ARG A 196 7.49 -0.45 -13.38
C ARG A 196 5.98 -0.48 -13.46
N GLY A 197 5.47 -1.09 -14.52
CA GLY A 197 4.05 -1.25 -14.79
C GLY A 197 3.39 0.02 -15.34
N ALA A 198 2.40 -0.20 -16.21
CA ALA A 198 1.52 0.86 -16.69
C ALA A 198 0.49 1.25 -15.63
N PRO A 199 -0.12 2.46 -15.70
CA PRO A 199 -1.25 2.81 -14.84
C PRO A 199 -2.34 1.73 -14.84
N GLY A 200 -2.90 1.44 -13.67
CA GLY A 200 -3.96 0.43 -13.53
C GLY A 200 -3.95 -0.32 -12.21
N ILE A 201 -4.82 -1.32 -12.13
CA ILE A 201 -4.99 -2.19 -10.96
C ILE A 201 -4.19 -3.48 -11.15
N TYR A 202 -3.60 -3.97 -10.07
CA TYR A 202 -2.81 -5.20 -10.02
C TYR A 202 -3.13 -6.01 -8.78
N ASN A 203 -3.47 -7.27 -8.94
CA ASN A 203 -3.58 -8.20 -7.82
C ASN A 203 -2.19 -8.60 -7.32
N VAL A 204 -2.04 -8.65 -6.01
CA VAL A 204 -0.78 -9.02 -5.33
C VAL A 204 -1.12 -10.01 -4.21
N ALA A 205 -1.23 -11.27 -4.58
CA ALA A 205 -1.54 -12.38 -3.68
C ALA A 205 -0.79 -13.64 -4.11
N GLU A 206 -0.57 -14.57 -3.18
CA GLU A 206 -0.05 -15.90 -3.48
C GLU A 206 -1.10 -16.70 -4.26
N ASP A 207 -0.62 -17.61 -5.12
CA ASP A 207 -1.50 -18.44 -5.96
C ASP A 207 -2.09 -19.58 -5.13
N ASP A 208 -3.34 -19.43 -4.75
CA ASP A 208 -4.17 -20.45 -4.10
C ASP A 208 -5.47 -20.72 -4.89
N GLY A 209 -5.53 -20.24 -6.13
CA GLY A 209 -6.72 -20.36 -6.98
C GLY A 209 -7.82 -19.33 -6.69
N THR A 210 -7.63 -18.43 -5.74
CA THR A 210 -8.64 -17.41 -5.39
C THR A 210 -8.51 -16.15 -6.23
N VAL A 211 -7.27 -15.64 -6.38
CA VAL A 211 -6.95 -14.39 -7.07
C VAL A 211 -5.79 -14.64 -8.03
N ASN A 212 -5.87 -14.11 -9.25
CA ASN A 212 -4.80 -14.21 -10.23
C ASN A 212 -3.88 -12.98 -10.15
N SER A 213 -2.60 -13.19 -9.87
CA SER A 213 -1.58 -12.13 -9.76
C SER A 213 -0.61 -12.09 -10.96
N SER A 214 -0.85 -12.88 -12.02
CA SER A 214 0.05 -12.98 -13.19
C SER A 214 0.30 -11.62 -13.86
N LYS A 215 -0.64 -10.67 -13.77
CA LYS A 215 -0.46 -9.32 -14.29
C LYS A 215 0.66 -8.59 -13.55
N ALA A 216 0.70 -8.67 -12.21
CA ALA A 216 1.75 -8.08 -11.39
C ALA A 216 3.09 -8.77 -11.64
N GLU A 217 3.11 -10.09 -11.76
CA GLU A 217 4.32 -10.86 -12.08
C GLU A 217 4.95 -10.40 -13.41
N ARG A 218 4.14 -10.29 -14.46
CA ARG A 218 4.64 -9.85 -15.79
C ARG A 218 5.03 -8.37 -15.79
N ALA A 219 4.22 -7.50 -15.19
CA ALA A 219 4.44 -6.06 -15.26
C ALA A 219 5.61 -5.58 -14.41
N PHE A 220 5.78 -6.17 -13.24
CA PHE A 220 6.79 -5.74 -12.27
C PHE A 220 8.00 -6.67 -12.20
N GLY A 221 7.91 -7.91 -12.70
CA GLY A 221 8.83 -9.00 -12.38
C GLY A 221 8.70 -9.41 -10.91
N TRP A 222 7.53 -9.18 -10.32
CA TRP A 222 7.22 -9.53 -8.93
C TRP A 222 7.09 -11.05 -8.76
N ARG A 223 7.39 -11.51 -7.54
CA ARG A 223 7.27 -12.92 -7.17
C ARG A 223 6.59 -13.05 -5.81
N PRO A 224 5.57 -13.91 -5.69
CA PRO A 224 4.84 -14.11 -4.43
C PRO A 224 5.71 -14.75 -3.32
N ASP A 225 6.75 -15.50 -3.70
CA ASP A 225 7.68 -16.15 -2.79
C ASP A 225 8.84 -15.26 -2.31
N PHE A 226 8.85 -13.97 -2.69
CA PHE A 226 9.90 -13.05 -2.25
C PHE A 226 9.93 -12.91 -0.72
N ARG A 227 11.13 -13.09 -0.15
CA ARG A 227 11.43 -12.87 1.28
C ARG A 227 12.76 -12.15 1.41
N ILE A 228 12.83 -11.17 2.31
CA ILE A 228 14.09 -10.46 2.59
C ILE A 228 15.11 -11.46 3.14
N GLY A 229 16.34 -11.40 2.62
CA GLY A 229 17.44 -12.29 3.04
C GLY A 229 17.36 -13.72 2.51
N ARG A 230 16.35 -14.05 1.69
CA ARG A 230 16.28 -15.34 0.99
C ARG A 230 16.67 -15.18 -0.48
N ALA A 231 17.58 -16.02 -0.95
CA ALA A 231 17.81 -16.16 -2.39
C ALA A 231 16.50 -16.65 -3.07
N PRO A 232 16.20 -16.20 -4.30
CA PRO A 232 15.04 -16.70 -5.03
C PRO A 232 15.15 -18.23 -5.19
N ALA A 233 14.07 -18.95 -5.00
CA ALA A 233 13.98 -20.36 -5.36
C ALA A 233 14.27 -20.50 -6.87
N ARG A 234 15.18 -21.44 -7.20
CA ARG A 234 15.55 -21.74 -8.60
C ARG A 234 14.43 -22.43 -9.32
#